data_6d22e708ce82d4751edaed949bb2448e
#
_entry.id   6d22e708ce82d4751edaed949bb2448e
#
_cell.length_a   1.000
_cell.length_b   1.000
_cell.length_c   1.000
_cell.angle_alpha   90.00
_cell.angle_beta   90.00
_cell.angle_gamma   90.00
#
_symmetry.space_group_name_H-M   'P 1'
#
loop_
_entity.id
_entity.type
_entity.pdbx_description
1 polymer ?
#
loop_
_entity_poly.entity_id
_entity_poly.type
_entity_poly.pdbx_seq_one_letter_code
_entity_poly.pdbx_strand_id
1 'polypeptide(L)'
;MDTATLQDAMQGQDVVYANLSGDMARQAESIVDAMHAVGPKRLIFISAMGIYGEVPGEKYRSILDPYRDSAALIEASDLDYTIVRPGWFTREPEGPYTLTQKGEPFEGHDISLDTLSGLIVKIATTPGLYVRNSIGVSNR
;
A
#
# COMPACT_ATOMS: atom_id res chain seq x y z
N MET A 1 -5.53 -14.32 11.39
CA MET A 1 -4.28 -14.53 10.63
C MET A 1 -3.28 -15.22 11.56
N ASP A 2 -2.81 -16.38 11.17
CA ASP A 2 -1.93 -17.20 12.01
C ASP A 2 -0.49 -16.69 11.92
N THR A 3 0.07 -16.29 13.06
CA THR A 3 1.41 -15.74 13.15
C THR A 3 2.48 -16.73 12.68
N ALA A 4 2.36 -18.00 13.07
CA ALA A 4 3.34 -19.02 12.69
C ALA A 4 3.34 -19.24 11.16
N THR A 5 2.17 -19.29 10.55
CA THR A 5 2.04 -19.41 9.09
C THR A 5 2.63 -18.22 8.37
N LEU A 6 2.39 -17.00 8.89
CA LEU A 6 2.99 -15.77 8.31
C LEU A 6 4.51 -15.83 8.38
N GLN A 7 5.06 -16.18 9.53
CA GLN A 7 6.51 -16.26 9.70
C GLN A 7 7.13 -17.28 8.76
N ASP A 8 6.50 -18.45 8.62
CA ASP A 8 6.97 -19.48 7.68
C ASP A 8 6.97 -18.99 6.24
N ALA A 9 5.89 -18.30 5.83
CA ALA A 9 5.79 -17.78 4.47
C ALA A 9 6.83 -16.70 4.19
N MET A 10 7.20 -15.90 5.21
CA MET A 10 8.15 -14.78 5.07
C MET A 10 9.61 -15.20 5.16
N GLN A 11 9.90 -16.41 5.64
CA GLN A 11 11.28 -16.89 5.76
C GLN A 11 12.01 -16.83 4.41
N GLY A 12 13.17 -16.17 4.39
CA GLY A 12 14.00 -16.08 3.20
C GLY A 12 13.48 -15.17 2.09
N GLN A 13 12.41 -14.43 2.33
CA GLN A 13 11.86 -13.52 1.34
C GLN A 13 12.51 -12.14 1.46
N ASP A 14 12.64 -11.44 0.33
CA ASP A 14 13.22 -10.10 0.27
C ASP A 14 12.15 -9.00 0.37
N VAL A 15 10.95 -9.28 -0.13
CA VAL A 15 9.85 -8.33 -0.21
C VAL A 15 8.55 -9.00 0.22
N VAL A 16 7.79 -8.30 1.02
CA VAL A 16 6.42 -8.69 1.38
C VAL A 16 5.44 -7.75 0.67
N TYR A 17 4.48 -8.33 -0.04
CA TYR A 17 3.41 -7.57 -0.68
C TYR A 17 2.10 -7.90 0.05
N ALA A 18 1.41 -6.87 0.53
CA ALA A 18 0.16 -7.04 1.28
C ALA A 18 -0.98 -6.25 0.64
N ASN A 19 -2.02 -6.98 0.26
CA ASN A 19 -3.27 -6.43 -0.25
C ASN A 19 -4.40 -7.07 0.57
N LEU A 20 -4.94 -6.31 1.53
CA LEU A 20 -5.78 -6.84 2.60
C LEU A 20 -7.22 -6.36 2.48
N SER A 21 -8.11 -7.02 3.22
CA SER A 21 -9.49 -6.60 3.41
C SER A 21 -9.99 -7.02 4.78
N GLY A 22 -11.11 -6.44 5.22
CA GLY A 22 -11.71 -6.78 6.51
C GLY A 22 -11.05 -6.04 7.67
N ASP A 23 -10.59 -6.77 8.68
CA ASP A 23 -9.94 -6.19 9.86
C ASP A 23 -8.47 -5.88 9.56
N MET A 24 -8.27 -4.87 8.71
CA MET A 24 -6.96 -4.56 8.15
C MET A 24 -5.95 -4.10 9.20
N ALA A 25 -6.38 -3.39 10.22
CA ALA A 25 -5.47 -2.92 11.27
C ALA A 25 -4.85 -4.11 12.03
N ARG A 26 -5.65 -5.08 12.39
CA ARG A 26 -5.17 -6.30 13.05
C ARG A 26 -4.27 -7.12 12.14
N GLN A 27 -4.65 -7.23 10.86
CA GLN A 27 -3.86 -7.95 9.87
C GLN A 27 -2.50 -7.28 9.66
N ALA A 28 -2.49 -5.94 9.57
CA ALA A 28 -1.25 -5.17 9.41
C ALA A 28 -0.34 -5.34 10.62
N GLU A 29 -0.90 -5.32 11.84
CA GLU A 29 -0.13 -5.57 13.05
C GLU A 29 0.54 -6.94 13.01
N SER A 30 -0.20 -7.97 12.61
CA SER A 30 0.33 -9.33 12.49
C SER A 30 1.45 -9.41 11.46
N ILE A 31 1.32 -8.71 10.34
CA ILE A 31 2.35 -8.67 9.29
C ILE A 31 3.61 -7.96 9.80
N VAL A 32 3.47 -6.82 10.45
CA VAL A 32 4.61 -6.08 11.00
C VAL A 32 5.34 -6.92 12.04
N ASP A 33 4.60 -7.56 12.95
CA ASP A 33 5.20 -8.41 13.98
C ASP A 33 5.93 -9.61 13.37
N ALA A 34 5.34 -10.27 12.36
CA ALA A 34 5.98 -11.39 11.68
C ALA A 34 7.24 -10.96 10.93
N MET A 35 7.22 -9.80 10.27
CA MET A 35 8.40 -9.27 9.59
C MET A 35 9.53 -8.98 10.56
N HIS A 36 9.22 -8.41 11.72
CA HIS A 36 10.22 -8.17 12.77
C HIS A 36 10.82 -9.48 13.29
N ALA A 37 10.01 -10.53 13.38
CA ALA A 37 10.46 -11.82 13.93
C ALA A 37 11.39 -12.56 12.99
N VAL A 38 11.16 -12.49 11.65
CA VAL A 38 11.91 -13.31 10.67
C VAL A 38 12.81 -12.52 9.72
N GLY A 39 12.79 -11.20 9.77
CA GLY A 39 13.83 -10.35 9.19
C GLY A 39 13.56 -9.58 7.90
N PRO A 40 12.58 -9.91 7.02
CA PRO A 40 12.33 -9.04 5.87
C PRO A 40 11.88 -7.66 6.33
N LYS A 41 12.37 -6.61 5.66
CA LYS A 41 12.03 -5.22 6.03
C LYS A 41 11.25 -4.50 4.97
N ARG A 42 11.27 -4.98 3.73
CA ARG A 42 10.63 -4.31 2.60
C ARG A 42 9.17 -4.73 2.50
N LEU A 43 8.27 -3.78 2.73
CA LEU A 43 6.81 -4.01 2.68
C LEU A 43 6.19 -3.09 1.63
N ILE A 44 5.44 -3.68 0.70
CA ILE A 44 4.58 -2.93 -0.21
C ILE A 44 3.14 -3.19 0.23
N PHE A 45 2.47 -2.13 0.65
CA PHE A 45 1.14 -2.21 1.24
C PHE A 45 0.12 -1.44 0.39
N ILE A 46 -0.94 -2.12 -0.03
CA ILE A 46 -1.99 -1.50 -0.82
C ILE A 46 -3.06 -0.93 0.12
N SER A 47 -3.25 0.37 0.03
CA SER A 47 -4.28 1.10 0.75
C SER A 47 -5.33 1.62 -0.24
N ALA A 48 -5.77 2.86 -0.10
CA ALA A 48 -6.79 3.43 -0.97
C ALA A 48 -6.64 4.95 -1.02
N MET A 49 -7.02 5.56 -2.14
CA MET A 49 -7.15 7.01 -2.20
C MET A 49 -8.18 7.48 -1.17
N GLY A 50 -7.97 8.66 -0.62
CA GLY A 50 -8.91 9.30 0.30
C GLY A 50 -8.64 9.07 1.78
N ILE A 51 -7.68 8.21 2.14
CA ILE A 51 -7.42 7.89 3.56
C ILE A 51 -6.93 9.09 4.38
N TYR A 52 -6.38 10.11 3.73
CA TYR A 52 -5.95 11.35 4.39
C TYR A 52 -6.92 12.51 4.13
N GLY A 53 -8.08 12.25 3.50
CA GLY A 53 -8.98 13.31 3.06
C GLY A 53 -8.42 14.13 1.91
N GLU A 54 -7.51 13.56 1.13
CA GLU A 54 -6.71 14.26 0.12
C GLU A 54 -7.38 14.38 -1.26
N VAL A 55 -8.53 13.71 -1.47
CA VAL A 55 -9.22 13.76 -2.77
C VAL A 55 -9.99 15.06 -2.89
N PRO A 56 -9.65 15.93 -3.88
CA PRO A 56 -10.30 17.22 -4.01
C PRO A 56 -11.82 17.10 -4.19
N GLY A 57 -12.58 17.91 -3.42
CA GLY A 57 -14.03 17.94 -3.51
C GLY A 57 -14.76 16.81 -2.78
N GLU A 58 -14.03 15.86 -2.21
CA GLU A 58 -14.62 14.73 -1.48
C GLU A 58 -14.36 14.84 0.01
N LYS A 59 -15.37 14.52 0.80
CA LYS A 59 -15.21 14.41 2.25
C LYS A 59 -14.65 13.02 2.58
N TYR A 60 -13.88 12.94 3.67
CA TYR A 60 -13.44 11.65 4.19
C TYR A 60 -14.66 10.79 4.52
N ARG A 61 -14.61 9.51 4.15
CA ARG A 61 -15.68 8.55 4.42
C ARG A 61 -15.19 7.47 5.38
N SER A 62 -16.03 7.14 6.37
CA SER A 62 -15.68 6.17 7.41
C SER A 62 -15.46 4.76 6.87
N ILE A 63 -15.94 4.44 5.69
CA ILE A 63 -15.65 3.16 5.03
C ILE A 63 -14.14 2.97 4.81
N LEU A 64 -13.38 4.06 4.80
CA LEU A 64 -11.92 4.03 4.64
C LEU A 64 -11.18 3.81 5.96
N ASP A 65 -11.86 3.76 7.11
CA ASP A 65 -11.20 3.61 8.41
C ASP A 65 -10.23 2.41 8.47
N PRO A 66 -10.58 1.21 7.98
CA PRO A 66 -9.63 0.10 7.99
C PRO A 66 -8.35 0.39 7.18
N TYR A 67 -8.50 1.07 6.06
CA TYR A 67 -7.36 1.45 5.21
C TYR A 67 -6.51 2.52 5.86
N ARG A 68 -7.15 3.53 6.46
CA ARG A 68 -6.45 4.62 7.15
C ARG A 68 -5.70 4.10 8.38
N ASP A 69 -6.36 3.30 9.20
CA ASP A 69 -5.81 2.84 10.48
C ASP A 69 -4.65 1.85 10.25
N SER A 70 -4.78 0.97 9.27
CA SER A 70 -3.70 0.04 8.91
C SER A 70 -2.50 0.79 8.32
N ALA A 71 -2.74 1.80 7.48
CA ALA A 71 -1.66 2.63 6.94
C ALA A 71 -0.92 3.37 8.06
N ALA A 72 -1.65 3.94 9.02
CA ALA A 72 -1.05 4.65 10.16
C ALA A 72 -0.16 3.73 10.98
N LEU A 73 -0.58 2.49 11.19
CA LEU A 73 0.19 1.48 11.92
C LEU A 73 1.50 1.17 11.19
N ILE A 74 1.46 1.03 9.87
CA ILE A 74 2.63 0.77 9.05
C ILE A 74 3.56 1.97 9.02
N GLU A 75 3.00 3.18 8.90
CA GLU A 75 3.79 4.42 8.93
C GLU A 75 4.53 4.61 10.26
N ALA A 76 3.96 4.11 11.37
CA ALA A 76 4.58 4.18 12.69
C ALA A 76 5.63 3.09 12.90
N SER A 77 5.74 2.10 12.02
CA SER A 77 6.73 1.04 12.11
C SER A 77 8.10 1.48 11.63
N ASP A 78 9.12 0.66 11.88
CA ASP A 78 10.48 0.88 11.37
C ASP A 78 10.75 0.15 10.06
N LEU A 79 9.72 -0.40 9.42
CA LEU A 79 9.86 -1.12 8.16
C LEU A 79 10.20 -0.17 7.00
N ASP A 80 10.85 -0.73 6.00
CA ASP A 80 11.05 -0.04 4.72
C ASP A 80 9.78 -0.23 3.88
N TYR A 81 8.75 0.52 4.25
CA TYR A 81 7.43 0.40 3.64
C TYR A 81 7.28 1.29 2.41
N THR A 82 6.40 0.90 1.52
CA THR A 82 5.76 1.77 0.54
C THR A 82 4.27 1.53 0.65
N ILE A 83 3.50 2.57 0.91
CA ILE A 83 2.04 2.52 0.89
C ILE A 83 1.60 3.03 -0.47
N VAL A 84 0.75 2.26 -1.15
CA VAL A 84 0.20 2.62 -2.45
C VAL A 84 -1.29 2.91 -2.27
N ARG A 85 -1.73 4.10 -2.68
CA ARG A 85 -3.11 4.56 -2.59
C ARG A 85 -3.70 4.68 -3.99
N PRO A 86 -4.20 3.57 -4.56
CA PRO A 86 -4.69 3.59 -5.93
C PRO A 86 -6.06 4.25 -6.05
N GLY A 87 -6.35 4.81 -7.21
CA GLY A 87 -7.69 5.24 -7.59
C GLY A 87 -8.62 4.05 -7.84
N TRP A 88 -9.80 4.32 -8.42
CA TRP A 88 -10.76 3.28 -8.74
C TRP A 88 -10.21 2.34 -9.81
N PHE A 89 -10.40 1.03 -9.60
CA PHE A 89 -9.86 0.02 -10.51
C PHE A 89 -10.64 -0.05 -11.80
N THR A 90 -9.92 -0.16 -12.92
CA THR A 90 -10.49 -0.40 -14.24
C THR A 90 -9.79 -1.58 -14.91
N ARG A 91 -10.38 -2.06 -15.99
CA ARG A 91 -9.80 -3.11 -16.82
C ARG A 91 -9.22 -2.56 -18.13
N GLU A 92 -8.99 -1.25 -18.17
CA GLU A 92 -8.33 -0.62 -19.30
C GLU A 92 -6.90 -1.14 -19.43
N PRO A 93 -6.30 -1.03 -20.63
CA PRO A 93 -4.89 -1.39 -20.81
C PRO A 93 -3.96 -0.57 -19.96
N GLU A 94 -2.73 -1.06 -19.77
CA GLU A 94 -1.67 -0.29 -19.11
C GLU A 94 -1.46 1.02 -19.86
N GLY A 95 -1.27 2.10 -19.10
CA GLY A 95 -1.04 3.41 -19.66
C GLY A 95 -0.26 4.32 -18.72
N PRO A 96 -0.01 5.57 -19.16
CA PRO A 96 0.69 6.55 -18.33
C PRO A 96 -0.06 6.79 -17.02
N TYR A 97 0.69 7.11 -15.97
CA TYR A 97 0.11 7.33 -14.65
C TYR A 97 0.74 8.54 -13.99
N THR A 98 0.02 9.08 -12.99
CA THR A 98 0.48 10.18 -12.15
C THR A 98 0.64 9.70 -10.73
N LEU A 99 1.71 10.13 -10.07
CA LEU A 99 1.96 9.85 -8.64
C LEU A 99 1.82 11.13 -7.85
N THR A 100 1.25 11.00 -6.64
CA THR A 100 1.22 12.08 -5.65
C THR A 100 1.74 11.56 -4.32
N GLN A 101 2.35 12.45 -3.53
CA GLN A 101 2.87 12.12 -2.21
C GLN A 101 1.83 12.40 -1.13
N LYS A 102 2.04 11.84 0.06
CA LYS A 102 1.26 12.22 1.24
C LYS A 102 1.43 13.72 1.49
N GLY A 103 0.31 14.40 1.74
CA GLY A 103 0.30 15.84 1.91
C GLY A 103 -0.04 16.63 0.65
N GLU A 104 -0.04 15.97 -0.51
CA GLU A 104 -0.45 16.56 -1.78
C GLU A 104 -1.89 16.15 -2.12
N PRO A 105 -2.66 16.99 -2.84
CA PRO A 105 -3.95 16.58 -3.36
C PRO A 105 -3.80 15.38 -4.31
N PHE A 106 -4.73 14.43 -4.20
CA PHE A 106 -4.77 13.31 -5.12
C PHE A 106 -5.13 13.81 -6.52
N GLU A 107 -4.39 13.36 -7.53
CA GLU A 107 -4.64 13.71 -8.92
C GLU A 107 -5.23 12.52 -9.66
N GLY A 108 -6.23 12.79 -10.51
CA GLY A 108 -6.88 11.75 -11.30
C GLY A 108 -8.00 11.06 -10.55
N HIS A 109 -8.42 9.90 -11.04
CA HIS A 109 -9.59 9.19 -10.52
C HIS A 109 -9.41 7.68 -10.59
N ASP A 110 -9.09 7.14 -11.76
CA ASP A 110 -9.05 5.70 -12.02
C ASP A 110 -7.62 5.21 -12.23
N ILE A 111 -7.42 3.92 -11.97
CA ILE A 111 -6.17 3.21 -12.27
C ILE A 111 -6.50 1.85 -12.88
N SER A 112 -5.88 1.51 -14.00
CA SER A 112 -6.03 0.18 -14.53
C SER A 112 -5.25 -0.83 -13.69
N LEU A 113 -5.78 -2.05 -13.58
CA LEU A 113 -5.10 -3.11 -12.85
C LEU A 113 -3.73 -3.42 -13.45
N ASP A 114 -3.62 -3.35 -14.78
CA ASP A 114 -2.35 -3.59 -15.46
C ASP A 114 -1.31 -2.50 -15.13
N THR A 115 -1.73 -1.23 -15.08
CA THR A 115 -0.84 -0.12 -14.67
C THR A 115 -0.39 -0.31 -13.23
N LEU A 116 -1.31 -0.62 -12.34
CA LEU A 116 -1.00 -0.82 -10.92
C LEU A 116 -0.04 -2.00 -10.72
N SER A 117 -0.30 -3.11 -11.40
CA SER A 117 0.56 -4.29 -11.33
C SER A 117 1.97 -4.00 -11.80
N GLY A 118 2.12 -3.25 -12.89
CA GLY A 118 3.42 -2.83 -13.41
C GLY A 118 4.17 -1.96 -12.41
N LEU A 119 3.48 -1.03 -11.76
CA LEU A 119 4.07 -0.19 -10.73
C LEU A 119 4.53 -1.00 -9.52
N ILE A 120 3.71 -1.94 -9.05
CA ILE A 120 4.06 -2.80 -7.91
C ILE A 120 5.30 -3.63 -8.23
N VAL A 121 5.38 -4.23 -9.40
CA VAL A 121 6.56 -5.00 -9.82
C VAL A 121 7.79 -4.09 -9.87
N LYS A 122 7.66 -2.89 -10.41
CA LYS A 122 8.77 -1.93 -10.46
C LYS A 122 9.26 -1.58 -9.06
N ILE A 123 8.36 -1.32 -8.11
CA ILE A 123 8.72 -1.02 -6.73
C ILE A 123 9.40 -2.22 -6.08
N ALA A 124 8.87 -3.42 -6.28
CA ALA A 124 9.39 -4.65 -5.67
C ALA A 124 10.79 -5.00 -6.18
N THR A 125 11.11 -4.64 -7.43
CA THR A 125 12.37 -5.01 -8.09
C THR A 125 13.38 -3.87 -8.16
N THR A 126 13.05 -2.68 -7.63
CA THR A 126 13.94 -1.52 -7.63
C THR A 126 14.28 -1.15 -6.19
N PRO A 127 15.43 -1.57 -5.65
CA PRO A 127 15.80 -1.27 -4.27
C PRO A 127 15.77 0.23 -4.00
N GLY A 128 15.18 0.62 -2.87
CA GLY A 128 15.12 2.01 -2.42
C GLY A 128 14.00 2.85 -3.03
N LEU A 129 13.32 2.37 -4.06
CA LEU A 129 12.28 3.15 -4.72
C LEU A 129 11.07 3.34 -3.81
N TYR A 130 10.71 4.59 -3.55
CA TYR A 130 9.58 5.01 -2.72
C TYR A 130 9.58 4.44 -1.29
N VAL A 131 10.76 4.10 -0.76
CA VAL A 131 10.87 3.62 0.63
C VAL A 131 10.41 4.72 1.59
N ARG A 132 9.53 4.31 2.52
CA ARG A 132 8.89 5.16 3.53
C ARG A 132 8.04 6.28 2.92
N ASN A 133 7.53 6.05 1.73
CA ASN A 133 6.59 6.96 1.07
C ASN A 133 5.20 6.34 1.03
N SER A 134 4.19 7.22 1.04
CA SER A 134 2.80 6.88 0.77
C SER A 134 2.41 7.59 -0.51
N ILE A 135 2.22 6.83 -1.58
CA ILE A 135 2.01 7.37 -2.91
C ILE A 135 0.59 7.11 -3.41
N GLY A 136 -0.04 8.17 -3.94
CA GLY A 136 -1.29 8.05 -4.67
C GLY A 136 -0.98 7.77 -6.14
N VAL A 137 -1.79 6.94 -6.81
CA VAL A 137 -1.57 6.62 -8.22
C VAL A 137 -2.89 6.54 -8.98
N SER A 138 -2.89 7.15 -10.16
CA SER A 138 -4.01 7.10 -11.11
C SER A 138 -3.48 7.15 -12.53
N ASN A 139 -4.26 6.66 -13.49
CA ASN A 139 -3.94 6.87 -14.91
C ASN A 139 -4.17 8.32 -15.29
N ARG A 140 -3.42 8.79 -16.24
CA ARG A 140 -3.60 10.12 -16.84
C ARG A 140 -4.78 10.13 -17.79
#